data_3f8d39bb19e172a21fb4a643014c4751
#
_entry.id   3f8d39bb19e172a21fb4a643014c4751
#
_cell.length_a   1.000
_cell.length_b   1.000
_cell.length_c   1.000
_cell.angle_alpha   90.00
_cell.angle_beta   90.00
_cell.angle_gamma   90.00
#
_symmetry.space_group_name_H-M   'P 1'
#
loop_
_entity.id
_entity.type
_entity.pdbx_description
1 polymer ?
#
loop_
_entity_poly.entity_id
_entity_poly.type
_entity_poly.pdbx_seq_one_letter_code
_entity_poly.pdbx_strand_id
1 'polypeptide(L)'
;MKSNKMLMKQNNAGFTLVNMLIVIAVIAILSVGAYPVFSTLIEKSWEAADISSVRSAFDHVSAEVLMGNKTATVTFDLKQKQADWQSMDPVNIRGIIHYKGADDTNNWKGVASPGGSCVVSYEEDVGVVLTWSGEAAAKPQYPFDTSVKDYFSLLYNTDFWKDGSLKTTNF
;
A
#
# COMPACT_ATOMS: atom_id res chain seq x y z
N MET A 1 -76.75 -19.10 -12.15
CA MET A 1 -75.47 -18.63 -12.78
C MET A 1 -74.42 -18.49 -11.70
N LYS A 2 -73.47 -19.42 -11.63
CA LYS A 2 -72.31 -19.32 -10.71
C LYS A 2 -71.16 -18.68 -11.49
N SER A 3 -70.76 -17.46 -11.11
CA SER A 3 -69.59 -16.73 -11.65
C SER A 3 -68.34 -17.33 -11.09
N ASN A 4 -67.57 -18.04 -11.89
CA ASN A 4 -66.22 -18.49 -11.54
C ASN A 4 -65.28 -17.30 -11.63
N LYS A 5 -64.95 -16.71 -10.49
CA LYS A 5 -63.81 -15.76 -10.35
C LYS A 5 -62.50 -16.54 -10.42
N MET A 6 -61.85 -16.56 -11.59
CA MET A 6 -60.48 -17.00 -11.71
C MET A 6 -59.58 -16.05 -10.93
N LEU A 7 -59.10 -16.49 -9.77
CA LEU A 7 -58.02 -15.82 -9.05
C LEU A 7 -56.72 -16.04 -9.81
N MET A 8 -56.26 -15.04 -10.55
CA MET A 8 -54.90 -15.03 -11.09
C MET A 8 -53.91 -15.02 -9.90
N LYS A 9 -53.28 -16.16 -9.69
CA LYS A 9 -52.13 -16.28 -8.75
C LYS A 9 -50.98 -15.48 -9.32
N GLN A 10 -50.76 -14.28 -8.80
CA GLN A 10 -49.58 -13.47 -9.15
C GLN A 10 -48.31 -14.21 -8.73
N ASN A 11 -47.52 -14.61 -9.70
CA ASN A 11 -46.22 -15.22 -9.46
C ASN A 11 -45.20 -14.13 -9.06
N ASN A 12 -45.03 -13.89 -7.77
CA ASN A 12 -44.06 -12.94 -7.23
C ASN A 12 -42.62 -13.48 -7.26
N ALA A 13 -42.41 -14.74 -7.64
CA ALA A 13 -41.10 -15.38 -7.65
C ALA A 13 -40.11 -14.76 -8.68
N GLY A 14 -40.63 -14.28 -9.82
CA GLY A 14 -39.81 -13.63 -10.84
C GLY A 14 -39.31 -12.24 -10.43
N PHE A 15 -40.12 -11.51 -9.65
CA PHE A 15 -39.75 -10.18 -9.17
C PHE A 15 -38.59 -10.21 -8.18
N THR A 16 -38.57 -11.20 -7.28
CA THR A 16 -37.49 -11.35 -6.30
C THR A 16 -36.15 -11.74 -6.94
N LEU A 17 -36.19 -12.59 -7.98
CA LEU A 17 -34.96 -13.03 -8.67
C LEU A 17 -34.32 -11.88 -9.45
N VAL A 18 -35.11 -11.11 -10.19
CA VAL A 18 -34.62 -9.93 -10.93
C VAL A 18 -34.09 -8.86 -9.97
N ASN A 19 -34.79 -8.63 -8.85
CA ASN A 19 -34.35 -7.66 -7.86
C ASN A 19 -33.00 -8.05 -7.22
N MET A 20 -32.80 -9.33 -6.88
CA MET A 20 -31.53 -9.86 -6.41
C MET A 20 -30.41 -9.69 -7.46
N LEU A 21 -30.70 -9.96 -8.73
CA LEU A 21 -29.74 -9.83 -9.82
C LEU A 21 -29.27 -8.39 -9.99
N ILE A 22 -30.17 -7.43 -9.89
CA ILE A 22 -29.83 -6.00 -9.95
C ILE A 22 -28.92 -5.61 -8.77
N VAL A 23 -29.24 -6.07 -7.56
CA VAL A 23 -28.46 -5.77 -6.36
C VAL A 23 -27.03 -6.28 -6.48
N ILE A 24 -26.84 -7.54 -6.89
CA ILE A 24 -25.48 -8.08 -7.06
C ILE A 24 -24.73 -7.39 -8.20
N ALA A 25 -25.39 -6.99 -9.28
CA ALA A 25 -24.78 -6.24 -10.37
C ALA A 25 -24.27 -4.86 -9.89
N VAL A 26 -25.08 -4.15 -9.10
CA VAL A 26 -24.68 -2.85 -8.52
C VAL A 26 -23.50 -3.01 -7.56
N ILE A 27 -23.55 -4.02 -6.67
CA ILE A 27 -22.42 -4.29 -5.74
C ILE A 27 -21.15 -4.64 -6.51
N ALA A 28 -21.23 -5.43 -7.59
CA ALA A 28 -20.09 -5.77 -8.41
C ALA A 28 -19.42 -4.53 -9.02
N ILE A 29 -20.21 -3.60 -9.57
CA ILE A 29 -19.69 -2.36 -10.16
C ILE A 29 -19.04 -1.47 -9.10
N LEU A 30 -19.68 -1.31 -7.94
CA LEU A 30 -19.12 -0.50 -6.83
C LEU A 30 -17.83 -1.10 -6.27
N SER A 31 -17.74 -2.43 -6.19
CA SER A 31 -16.56 -3.12 -5.67
C SER A 31 -15.31 -2.89 -6.52
N VAL A 32 -15.45 -2.87 -7.84
CA VAL A 32 -14.32 -2.61 -8.76
C VAL A 32 -13.73 -1.22 -8.57
N GLY A 33 -14.59 -0.20 -8.39
CA GLY A 33 -14.13 1.18 -8.18
C GLY A 33 -13.53 1.43 -6.79
N ALA A 34 -13.97 0.71 -5.78
CA ALA A 34 -13.55 0.91 -4.40
C ALA A 34 -12.20 0.25 -4.07
N TYR A 35 -11.86 -0.86 -4.72
CA TYR A 35 -10.69 -1.68 -4.40
C TYR A 35 -9.35 -0.90 -4.37
N PRO A 36 -8.96 -0.10 -5.40
CA PRO A 36 -7.67 0.59 -5.40
C PRO A 36 -7.58 1.66 -4.30
N VAL A 37 -8.69 2.28 -3.93
CA VAL A 37 -8.71 3.28 -2.86
C VAL A 37 -8.53 2.61 -1.50
N PHE A 38 -9.18 1.48 -1.28
CA PHE A 38 -9.05 0.72 -0.02
C PHE A 38 -7.63 0.19 0.19
N SER A 39 -6.98 -0.35 -0.84
CA SER A 39 -5.61 -0.87 -0.72
C SER A 39 -4.62 0.21 -0.29
N THR A 40 -4.73 1.41 -0.86
CA THR A 40 -3.89 2.56 -0.49
C THR A 40 -4.15 3.04 0.95
N LEU A 41 -5.41 3.08 1.38
CA LEU A 41 -5.76 3.49 2.74
C LEU A 41 -5.27 2.48 3.78
N ILE A 42 -5.39 1.19 3.48
CA ILE A 42 -4.90 0.12 4.34
C ILE A 42 -3.38 0.21 4.49
N GLU A 43 -2.65 0.41 3.38
CA GLU A 43 -1.19 0.58 3.42
C GLU A 43 -0.79 1.75 4.32
N LYS A 44 -1.38 2.92 4.13
CA LYS A 44 -1.15 4.09 4.99
C LYS A 44 -1.43 3.81 6.48
N SER A 45 -2.42 2.97 6.75
CA SER A 45 -2.73 2.55 8.13
C SER A 45 -1.63 1.66 8.71
N TRP A 46 -1.10 0.74 7.93
CA TRP A 46 0.03 -0.11 8.35
C TRP A 46 1.30 0.71 8.57
N GLU A 47 1.64 1.62 7.65
CA GLU A 47 2.77 2.54 7.82
C GLU A 47 2.62 3.40 9.08
N ALA A 48 1.43 3.93 9.35
CA ALA A 48 1.17 4.70 10.56
C ALA A 48 1.37 3.86 11.84
N ALA A 49 0.97 2.58 11.81
CA ALA A 49 1.20 1.66 12.91
C ALA A 49 2.70 1.36 13.09
N ASP A 50 3.45 1.17 12.00
CA ASP A 50 4.88 0.93 12.04
C ASP A 50 5.62 2.16 12.57
N ILE A 51 5.30 3.37 12.11
CA ILE A 51 5.84 4.63 12.64
C ILE A 51 5.56 4.78 14.15
N SER A 52 4.35 4.41 14.59
CA SER A 52 4.01 4.44 16.02
C SER A 52 4.88 3.46 16.83
N SER A 53 5.09 2.27 16.30
CA SER A 53 5.95 1.25 16.92
C SER A 53 7.40 1.71 17.03
N VAL A 54 7.94 2.30 15.96
CA VAL A 54 9.29 2.88 15.95
C VAL A 54 9.44 3.99 16.99
N ARG A 55 8.48 4.91 17.04
CA ARG A 55 8.51 6.01 18.03
C ARG A 55 8.50 5.49 19.45
N SER A 56 7.69 4.48 19.72
CA SER A 56 7.65 3.83 21.04
C SER A 56 8.96 3.11 21.36
N ALA A 57 9.54 2.41 20.40
CA ALA A 57 10.84 1.74 20.55
C ALA A 57 11.97 2.76 20.77
N PHE A 58 11.94 3.88 20.03
CA PHE A 58 12.90 4.96 20.20
C PHE A 58 12.85 5.54 21.62
N ASP A 59 11.63 5.84 22.12
CA ASP A 59 11.43 6.36 23.46
C ASP A 59 11.91 5.37 24.52
N HIS A 60 11.64 4.07 24.33
CA HIS A 60 12.11 3.01 25.24
C HIS A 60 13.62 2.91 25.26
N VAL A 61 14.29 2.80 24.10
CA VAL A 61 15.77 2.73 24.01
C VAL A 61 16.39 3.99 24.61
N SER A 62 15.83 5.16 24.33
CA SER A 62 16.33 6.43 24.91
C SER A 62 16.23 6.45 26.43
N ALA A 63 15.15 5.94 26.99
CA ALA A 63 14.97 5.86 28.46
C ALA A 63 15.96 4.88 29.09
N GLU A 64 16.18 3.71 28.47
CA GLU A 64 17.16 2.71 28.93
C GLU A 64 18.58 3.28 28.93
N VAL A 65 18.95 4.00 27.88
CA VAL A 65 20.28 4.65 27.76
C VAL A 65 20.46 5.67 28.87
N LEU A 66 19.43 6.48 29.19
CA LEU A 66 19.48 7.44 30.30
C LEU A 66 19.63 6.76 31.67
N MET A 67 19.13 5.54 31.80
CA MET A 67 19.31 4.70 32.98
C MET A 67 20.67 3.96 33.02
N GLY A 68 21.51 4.15 32.03
CA GLY A 68 22.85 3.57 31.92
C GLY A 68 22.93 2.29 31.08
N ASN A 69 21.84 1.80 30.53
CA ASN A 69 21.82 0.62 29.68
C ASN A 69 22.04 0.99 28.20
N LYS A 70 23.30 1.16 27.81
CA LYS A 70 23.71 1.54 26.45
C LYS A 70 23.57 0.40 25.42
N THR A 71 23.25 -0.82 25.86
CA THR A 71 23.07 -1.98 24.98
C THR A 71 21.61 -2.28 24.69
N ALA A 72 20.72 -1.41 25.13
CA ALA A 72 19.28 -1.57 24.91
C ALA A 72 18.96 -1.63 23.40
N THR A 73 18.19 -2.62 23.02
CA THR A 73 17.77 -2.82 21.62
C THR A 73 16.33 -3.29 21.61
N VAL A 74 15.53 -2.74 20.70
CA VAL A 74 14.14 -3.15 20.45
C VAL A 74 14.00 -3.51 18.99
N THR A 75 13.44 -4.69 18.74
CA THR A 75 13.13 -5.16 17.38
C THR A 75 11.64 -5.41 17.25
N PHE A 76 11.05 -5.01 16.13
CA PHE A 76 9.66 -5.32 15.80
C PHE A 76 9.49 -5.55 14.30
N ASP A 77 8.50 -6.36 13.96
CA ASP A 77 8.18 -6.71 12.58
C ASP A 77 7.32 -5.61 11.93
N LEU A 78 7.57 -5.34 10.66
CA LEU A 78 6.85 -4.37 9.87
C LEU A 78 5.52 -4.93 9.36
N LYS A 79 4.48 -4.11 9.41
CA LYS A 79 3.13 -4.44 8.93
C LYS A 79 2.90 -3.99 7.50
N GLN A 80 3.63 -2.96 7.05
CA GLN A 80 3.52 -2.43 5.69
C GLN A 80 3.76 -3.49 4.63
N LYS A 81 3.07 -3.38 3.49
CA LYS A 81 3.14 -4.31 2.36
C LYS A 81 3.86 -3.73 1.15
N GLN A 82 4.22 -2.46 1.21
CA GLN A 82 5.03 -1.78 0.20
C GLN A 82 6.36 -1.36 0.80
N ALA A 83 7.40 -1.36 -0.03
CA ALA A 83 8.71 -0.89 0.39
C ALA A 83 8.71 0.64 0.48
N ASP A 84 9.48 1.17 1.44
CA ASP A 84 9.57 2.59 1.73
C ASP A 84 8.22 3.19 2.20
N TRP A 85 8.12 4.49 2.32
CA TRP A 85 6.97 5.17 2.89
C TRP A 85 6.09 5.79 1.79
N GLN A 86 4.78 5.47 1.79
CA GLN A 86 3.82 5.96 0.81
C GLN A 86 2.96 7.11 1.36
N SER A 87 2.87 7.23 2.69
CA SER A 87 2.00 8.19 3.36
C SER A 87 2.69 9.46 3.81
N MET A 88 4.00 9.41 4.00
CA MET A 88 4.82 10.53 4.51
C MET A 88 6.13 10.65 3.74
N ASP A 89 6.45 11.85 3.28
CA ASP A 89 7.75 12.21 2.73
C ASP A 89 8.04 13.69 3.05
N PRO A 90 9.00 14.01 3.91
CA PRO A 90 9.88 13.09 4.65
C PRO A 90 9.21 12.43 5.87
N VAL A 91 9.72 11.27 6.25
CA VAL A 91 9.42 10.65 7.53
C VAL A 91 10.25 11.31 8.62
N ASN A 92 9.58 11.64 9.74
CA ASN A 92 10.26 12.21 10.93
C ASN A 92 9.97 11.33 12.15
N ILE A 93 11.03 10.75 12.70
CA ILE A 93 10.99 9.93 13.91
C ILE A 93 11.88 10.59 14.98
N ARG A 94 11.26 11.33 15.89
CA ARG A 94 11.97 12.00 17.00
C ARG A 94 13.14 12.87 16.58
N GLY A 95 13.04 13.55 15.43
CA GLY A 95 14.10 14.41 14.90
C GLY A 95 14.99 13.73 13.86
N ILE A 96 14.96 12.42 13.73
CA ILE A 96 15.56 11.72 12.60
C ILE A 96 14.65 11.90 11.39
N ILE A 97 15.16 12.58 10.37
CA ILE A 97 14.41 12.90 9.14
C ILE A 97 15.01 12.08 8.00
N HIS A 98 14.15 11.37 7.28
CA HIS A 98 14.53 10.60 6.11
C HIS A 98 13.57 10.86 4.94
N TYR A 99 14.12 11.12 3.76
CA TYR A 99 13.39 11.31 2.52
C TYR A 99 13.30 10.00 1.76
N LYS A 100 12.21 9.80 1.05
CA LYS A 100 12.02 8.63 0.19
C LYS A 100 13.13 8.51 -0.84
N GLY A 101 13.77 7.33 -0.89
CA GLY A 101 14.89 7.06 -1.80
C GLY A 101 16.19 7.78 -1.48
N ALA A 102 16.30 8.40 -0.29
CA ALA A 102 17.58 8.97 0.16
C ALA A 102 18.53 7.86 0.62
N ASP A 103 19.83 8.18 0.57
CA ASP A 103 20.88 7.31 1.09
C ASP A 103 20.79 7.15 2.61
N ASP A 104 21.40 6.08 3.12
CA ASP A 104 21.54 5.84 4.55
C ASP A 104 22.26 6.99 5.25
N THR A 105 21.84 7.26 6.47
CA THR A 105 22.51 8.21 7.36
C THR A 105 23.05 7.48 8.59
N ASN A 106 23.78 8.18 9.46
CA ASN A 106 24.29 7.57 10.68
C ASN A 106 23.16 7.02 11.57
N ASN A 107 22.01 7.69 11.60
CA ASN A 107 20.86 7.32 12.42
C ASN A 107 19.78 6.51 11.69
N TRP A 108 19.88 6.39 10.37
CA TRP A 108 18.92 5.67 9.54
C TRP A 108 19.63 4.76 8.56
N LYS A 109 19.48 3.45 8.71
CA LYS A 109 20.15 2.43 7.90
C LYS A 109 19.11 1.53 7.24
N GLY A 110 19.19 1.38 5.92
CA GLY A 110 18.30 0.53 5.12
C GLY A 110 16.92 1.12 4.83
N VAL A 111 16.08 0.31 4.20
CA VAL A 111 14.75 0.69 3.75
C VAL A 111 13.70 -0.21 4.40
N ALA A 112 12.63 0.40 4.93
CA ALA A 112 11.49 -0.34 5.44
C ALA A 112 10.85 -1.16 4.30
N SER A 113 10.74 -2.46 4.46
CA SER A 113 10.32 -3.39 3.41
C SER A 113 9.28 -4.38 3.91
N PRO A 114 8.40 -4.90 3.04
CA PRO A 114 7.39 -5.89 3.41
C PRO A 114 8.01 -7.13 4.06
N GLY A 115 7.43 -7.58 5.18
CA GLY A 115 7.93 -8.73 5.92
C GLY A 115 9.28 -8.53 6.58
N GLY A 116 9.78 -7.31 6.56
CA GLY A 116 11.00 -6.93 7.26
C GLY A 116 10.77 -6.57 8.71
N SER A 117 11.82 -6.08 9.33
CA SER A 117 11.82 -5.62 10.72
C SER A 117 12.55 -4.29 10.87
N CYS A 118 12.29 -3.60 11.95
CA CYS A 118 13.09 -2.47 12.38
C CYS A 118 13.78 -2.81 13.70
N VAL A 119 15.07 -2.59 13.74
CA VAL A 119 15.90 -2.67 14.94
C VAL A 119 16.22 -1.24 15.39
N VAL A 120 15.79 -0.89 16.57
CA VAL A 120 16.12 0.37 17.23
C VAL A 120 17.19 0.09 18.27
N SER A 121 18.36 0.69 18.11
CA SER A 121 19.52 0.48 18.98
C SER A 121 20.19 1.81 19.32
N TYR A 122 21.19 1.80 20.20
CA TYR A 122 21.96 2.97 20.55
C TYR A 122 23.43 2.77 20.15
N GLU A 123 24.00 3.78 19.49
CA GLU A 123 25.44 3.87 19.16
C GLU A 123 26.05 5.09 19.86
N GLU A 124 27.21 4.95 20.49
CA GLU A 124 27.76 5.94 21.44
C GLU A 124 28.01 7.32 20.82
N ASP A 125 28.48 7.36 19.57
CA ASP A 125 28.82 8.62 18.89
C ASP A 125 27.66 9.17 18.01
N VAL A 126 26.62 8.40 17.82
CA VAL A 126 25.51 8.68 16.89
C VAL A 126 24.20 8.95 17.63
N GLY A 127 23.98 8.27 18.74
CA GLY A 127 22.72 8.27 19.47
C GLY A 127 21.85 7.06 19.09
N VAL A 128 20.54 7.28 19.04
CA VAL A 128 19.61 6.21 18.63
C VAL A 128 19.67 6.01 17.11
N VAL A 129 19.79 4.77 16.70
CA VAL A 129 19.92 4.32 15.30
C VAL A 129 18.73 3.42 14.96
N LEU A 130 18.16 3.66 13.79
CA LEU A 130 17.07 2.89 13.20
C LEU A 130 17.66 2.05 12.06
N THR A 131 17.60 0.73 12.18
CA THR A 131 18.07 -0.19 11.14
C THR A 131 16.86 -0.96 10.58
N TRP A 132 16.56 -0.71 9.34
CA TRP A 132 15.47 -1.35 8.61
C TRP A 132 16.02 -2.56 7.87
N SER A 133 15.30 -3.66 7.93
CA SER A 133 15.63 -4.89 7.22
C SER A 133 14.38 -5.43 6.54
N GLY A 134 14.60 -6.21 5.51
CA GLY A 134 13.57 -6.88 4.76
C GLY A 134 14.07 -7.13 3.34
N GLU A 135 13.45 -8.03 2.64
CA GLU A 135 13.67 -8.16 1.20
C GLU A 135 13.18 -6.86 0.55
N ALA A 136 14.07 -6.18 -0.17
CA ALA A 136 13.63 -5.08 -1.03
C ALA A 136 12.48 -5.64 -1.87
N ALA A 137 11.27 -5.15 -1.65
CA ALA A 137 10.08 -5.73 -2.28
C ALA A 137 10.37 -5.83 -3.77
N ALA A 138 10.41 -7.03 -4.30
CA ALA A 138 10.17 -7.22 -5.71
C ALA A 138 8.97 -6.34 -6.02
N LYS A 139 9.15 -5.36 -6.91
CA LYS A 139 8.11 -4.38 -7.28
C LYS A 139 6.77 -5.08 -7.22
N PRO A 140 5.75 -4.54 -6.53
CA PRO A 140 4.49 -5.22 -6.40
C PRO A 140 4.06 -5.63 -7.80
N GLN A 141 4.12 -6.92 -8.06
CA GLN A 141 3.62 -7.47 -9.30
C GLN A 141 2.11 -7.42 -9.14
N TYR A 142 1.54 -6.26 -9.50
CA TYR A 142 0.10 -6.20 -9.66
C TYR A 142 -0.28 -7.33 -10.61
N PRO A 143 -1.33 -8.10 -10.32
CA PRO A 143 -1.79 -9.18 -11.22
C PRO A 143 -2.26 -8.64 -12.58
N PHE A 144 -2.25 -7.33 -12.80
CA PHE A 144 -2.28 -6.72 -14.11
C PHE A 144 -0.85 -6.76 -14.65
N ASP A 145 -0.55 -7.92 -15.19
CA ASP A 145 0.56 -8.27 -16.03
C ASP A 145 1.05 -7.09 -16.88
N THR A 146 2.37 -7.02 -17.03
CA THR A 146 3.09 -6.17 -17.98
C THR A 146 2.53 -6.19 -19.41
N SER A 147 1.71 -7.18 -19.75
CA SER A 147 0.95 -7.26 -21.01
C SER A 147 0.06 -6.03 -21.24
N VAL A 148 -0.44 -5.36 -20.19
CA VAL A 148 -1.21 -4.12 -20.36
C VAL A 148 -0.30 -2.95 -20.75
N LYS A 149 0.94 -2.90 -20.24
CA LYS A 149 1.93 -1.92 -20.68
C LYS A 149 2.36 -2.17 -22.13
N ASP A 150 2.49 -3.42 -22.50
CA ASP A 150 2.81 -3.79 -23.88
C ASP A 150 1.64 -3.51 -24.84
N TYR A 151 0.40 -3.69 -24.39
CA TYR A 151 -0.79 -3.29 -25.14
C TYR A 151 -0.87 -1.76 -25.30
N PHE A 152 -0.59 -0.99 -24.25
CA PHE A 152 -0.56 0.47 -24.34
C PHE A 152 0.65 0.96 -25.15
N SER A 153 1.80 0.31 -25.09
CA SER A 153 2.96 0.65 -25.91
C SER A 153 2.76 0.30 -27.37
N LEU A 154 1.98 -0.73 -27.69
CA LEU A 154 1.57 -1.08 -29.05
C LEU A 154 0.47 -0.14 -29.60
N LEU A 155 -0.43 0.34 -28.75
CA LEU A 155 -1.50 1.27 -29.13
C LEU A 155 -1.04 2.72 -29.16
N TYR A 156 -0.11 3.09 -28.29
CA TYR A 156 0.51 4.41 -28.23
C TYR A 156 2.02 4.21 -28.40
N ASN A 157 2.48 4.14 -29.63
CA ASN A 157 3.90 4.13 -29.96
C ASN A 157 4.59 5.33 -29.28
N THR A 158 5.22 5.06 -28.11
CA THR A 158 5.81 6.13 -27.28
C THR A 158 7.03 6.78 -27.90
N ASP A 159 7.54 6.25 -29.04
CA ASP A 159 8.57 6.89 -29.83
C ASP A 159 8.05 8.14 -30.55
N PHE A 160 6.72 8.33 -30.57
CA PHE A 160 6.06 9.50 -31.15
C PHE A 160 6.41 10.84 -30.45
N TRP A 161 6.76 10.79 -29.17
CA TRP A 161 6.98 11.99 -28.36
C TRP A 161 8.46 12.36 -28.16
N LYS A 162 9.39 11.56 -28.64
CA LYS A 162 10.82 11.78 -28.41
C LYS A 162 11.47 12.85 -29.32
N ASP A 163 10.93 13.10 -30.46
CA ASP A 163 11.53 14.02 -31.46
C ASP A 163 10.59 15.06 -32.08
N GLY A 164 9.32 15.07 -31.69
CA GLY A 164 8.35 16.08 -32.15
C GLY A 164 8.00 16.03 -33.65
N SER A 165 8.40 14.99 -34.37
CA SER A 165 8.14 14.83 -35.79
C SER A 165 7.14 13.70 -36.06
N LEU A 166 6.07 14.04 -36.78
CA LEU A 166 5.09 13.09 -37.33
C LEU A 166 5.76 12.23 -38.41
N LYS A 167 6.20 11.03 -38.05
CA LYS A 167 6.51 10.03 -39.09
C LYS A 167 5.22 9.35 -39.52
N THR A 168 4.67 9.81 -40.63
CA THR A 168 3.62 9.09 -41.36
C THR A 168 4.23 7.80 -41.93
N THR A 169 3.99 6.68 -41.28
CA THR A 169 4.20 5.37 -41.89
C THR A 169 3.03 5.08 -42.82
N ASN A 170 3.30 5.10 -44.11
CA ASN A 170 2.39 4.61 -45.15
C ASN A 170 2.13 3.13 -44.91
N PHE A 171 0.84 2.78 -44.90
CA PHE A 171 0.35 1.41 -45.02
C PHE A 171 0.55 0.91 -46.46
#